data_4ff5b908106caff2535a7bfcb90b6631
#
_entry.id   4ff5b908106caff2535a7bfcb90b6631
#
_cell.length_a   1.000
_cell.length_b   1.000
_cell.length_c   1.000
_cell.angle_alpha   90.00
_cell.angle_beta   90.00
_cell.angle_gamma   90.00
#
_symmetry.space_group_name_H-M   'P 1'
#
loop_
_entity.id
_entity.type
_entity.pdbx_description
1 polymer ?
#
loop_
_entity_poly.entity_id
_entity_poly.type
_entity_poly.pdbx_seq_one_letter_code
_entity_poly.pdbx_strand_id
1 'polypeptide(L)'
;MATLGRSGDVRLAERFARALASELKSVGITLDYAPVLDIHTNSKNPVIGDRALAEKAEEVARLGTAIVRAIQAEGVAACGKHFPGHGDTSTDSHVELPLVEHPPDRLRRVEFLPFKAAIEAGVATIMTAHVLVPSLDERRPASLSRRIVYDLLREELHYDGVILSDDLEMKAIAAEYQVPAAAVLAIHAGCDGALICSGDHATQHAALEALVHAVEDERLPIGRVEDALKRHRRAKERFLAQPVSARPPDGRALRAALGRDEHRAIAEEMARFL
;
A
#
# COMPACT_ATOMS: atom_id res chain seq x y z
N MET A 1 6.72 -12.77 -4.96
CA MET A 1 5.94 -13.11 -3.74
C MET A 1 5.25 -14.47 -3.87
N ALA A 2 4.88 -14.89 -5.07
CA ALA A 2 4.28 -16.20 -5.33
C ALA A 2 5.12 -17.38 -4.80
N THR A 3 6.45 -17.29 -4.81
CA THR A 3 7.34 -18.31 -4.21
C THR A 3 7.09 -18.52 -2.71
N LEU A 4 6.88 -17.46 -1.95
CA LEU A 4 6.49 -17.56 -0.54
C LEU A 4 5.12 -18.21 -0.39
N GLY A 5 4.17 -17.82 -1.25
CA GLY A 5 2.85 -18.45 -1.29
C GLY A 5 2.91 -19.95 -1.56
N ARG A 6 3.69 -20.36 -2.59
CA ARG A 6 3.88 -21.79 -2.92
C ARG A 6 4.56 -22.57 -1.79
N SER A 7 5.46 -21.95 -1.03
CA SER A 7 6.06 -22.60 0.14
C SER A 7 5.04 -22.83 1.27
N GLY A 8 4.07 -21.93 1.41
CA GLY A 8 3.13 -21.93 2.53
C GLY A 8 3.80 -21.76 3.91
N ASP A 9 5.12 -21.50 3.96
CA ASP A 9 5.87 -21.43 5.22
C ASP A 9 5.88 -20.00 5.79
N VAL A 10 5.17 -19.80 6.89
CA VAL A 10 5.13 -18.52 7.62
C VAL A 10 6.51 -18.12 8.14
N ARG A 11 7.33 -19.08 8.59
CA ARG A 11 8.66 -18.77 9.14
C ARG A 11 9.60 -18.28 8.02
N LEU A 12 9.49 -18.86 6.82
CA LEU A 12 10.23 -18.40 5.67
C LEU A 12 9.79 -16.97 5.28
N ALA A 13 8.48 -16.71 5.30
CA ALA A 13 7.94 -15.36 5.04
C ALA A 13 8.42 -14.32 6.07
N GLU A 14 8.45 -14.67 7.35
CA GLU A 14 8.99 -13.81 8.41
C GLU A 14 10.49 -13.55 8.24
N ARG A 15 11.29 -14.58 7.94
CA ARG A 15 12.74 -14.43 7.71
C ARG A 15 13.03 -13.55 6.51
N PHE A 16 12.32 -13.75 5.42
CA PHE A 16 12.40 -12.91 4.23
C PHE A 16 12.06 -11.44 4.56
N ALA A 17 10.96 -11.21 5.25
CA ALA A 17 10.50 -9.87 5.60
C ALA A 17 11.48 -9.13 6.53
N ARG A 18 12.07 -9.82 7.51
CA ARG A 18 13.12 -9.26 8.37
C ARG A 18 14.39 -8.93 7.60
N ALA A 19 14.85 -9.83 6.72
CA ALA A 19 16.02 -9.59 5.88
C ALA A 19 15.81 -8.36 5.01
N LEU A 20 14.68 -8.28 4.30
CA LEU A 20 14.31 -7.13 3.48
C LEU A 20 14.28 -5.83 4.29
N ALA A 21 13.57 -5.80 5.40
CA ALA A 21 13.43 -4.61 6.23
C ALA A 21 14.79 -4.16 6.83
N SER A 22 15.66 -5.10 7.23
CA SER A 22 16.99 -4.77 7.74
C SER A 22 17.87 -4.12 6.66
N GLU A 23 17.79 -4.58 5.42
CA GLU A 23 18.51 -3.98 4.29
C GLU A 23 17.95 -2.60 3.93
N LEU A 24 16.62 -2.46 3.84
CA LEU A 24 15.96 -1.18 3.60
C LEU A 24 16.35 -0.14 4.67
N LYS A 25 16.30 -0.53 5.93
CA LYS A 25 16.69 0.33 7.04
C LYS A 25 18.17 0.76 6.95
N SER A 26 19.06 -0.13 6.50
CA SER A 26 20.48 0.18 6.36
C SER A 26 20.78 1.26 5.34
N VAL A 27 19.88 1.48 4.37
CA VAL A 27 19.94 2.55 3.37
C VAL A 27 19.03 3.75 3.71
N GLY A 28 18.43 3.77 4.91
CA GLY A 28 17.61 4.88 5.40
C GLY A 28 16.15 4.85 4.95
N ILE A 29 15.68 3.75 4.38
CA ILE A 29 14.27 3.57 4.02
C ILE A 29 13.48 3.15 5.27
N THR A 30 12.42 3.89 5.58
CA THR A 30 11.61 3.72 6.79
C THR A 30 10.16 3.34 6.52
N LEU A 31 9.76 3.29 5.25
CA LEU A 31 8.46 2.83 4.78
C LEU A 31 8.67 2.00 3.52
N ASP A 32 8.12 0.79 3.50
CA ASP A 32 8.08 -0.09 2.34
C ASP A 32 6.63 -0.31 1.89
N TYR A 33 6.37 -0.15 0.59
CA TYR A 33 5.05 -0.42 -0.01
C TYR A 33 4.84 -1.93 -0.21
N ALA A 34 4.98 -2.69 0.87
CA ALA A 34 4.79 -4.14 0.99
C ALA A 34 4.09 -4.49 2.32
N PRO A 35 3.35 -5.61 2.34
CA PRO A 35 3.13 -6.61 1.29
C PRO A 35 1.98 -6.27 0.33
N VAL A 36 1.98 -6.95 -0.84
CA VAL A 36 0.79 -7.05 -1.69
C VAL A 36 -0.19 -8.00 -1.02
N LEU A 37 -1.40 -7.52 -0.74
CA LEU A 37 -2.51 -8.25 -0.12
C LEU A 37 -3.60 -8.64 -1.13
N ASP A 38 -3.37 -8.31 -2.41
CA ASP A 38 -4.24 -8.76 -3.50
C ASP A 38 -4.20 -10.27 -3.63
N ILE A 39 -5.36 -10.86 -3.89
CA ILE A 39 -5.52 -12.31 -4.04
C ILE A 39 -5.52 -12.64 -5.52
N HIS A 40 -4.69 -13.58 -5.96
CA HIS A 40 -4.58 -13.98 -7.36
C HIS A 40 -5.77 -14.86 -7.81
N THR A 41 -6.97 -14.27 -7.82
CA THR A 41 -8.21 -14.96 -8.22
C THR A 41 -8.39 -15.03 -9.74
N ASN A 42 -7.72 -14.16 -10.49
CA ASN A 42 -7.73 -14.16 -11.95
C ASN A 42 -6.32 -14.45 -12.48
N SER A 43 -6.12 -15.65 -13.05
CA SER A 43 -4.85 -16.06 -13.65
C SER A 43 -4.41 -15.22 -14.86
N LYS A 44 -5.33 -14.42 -15.44
CA LYS A 44 -5.07 -13.51 -16.55
C LYS A 44 -4.78 -12.08 -16.07
N ASN A 45 -4.73 -11.84 -14.77
CA ASN A 45 -4.42 -10.52 -14.24
C ASN A 45 -3.01 -10.09 -14.67
N PRO A 46 -2.87 -8.99 -15.45
CA PRO A 46 -1.59 -8.60 -16.03
C PRO A 46 -0.71 -7.82 -15.04
N VAL A 47 -1.26 -7.34 -13.92
CA VAL A 47 -0.60 -6.39 -13.00
C VAL A 47 -0.11 -7.07 -11.73
N ILE A 48 -0.96 -7.88 -11.12
CA ILE A 48 -0.66 -8.52 -9.83
C ILE A 48 0.16 -9.79 -10.03
N GLY A 49 -0.36 -10.78 -10.76
CA GLY A 49 0.41 -11.97 -11.10
C GLY A 49 1.25 -12.54 -9.95
N ASP A 50 2.54 -12.78 -10.19
CA ASP A 50 3.50 -13.30 -9.21
C ASP A 50 3.81 -12.36 -8.03
N ARG A 51 3.26 -11.14 -8.02
CA ARG A 51 3.33 -10.23 -6.88
C ARG A 51 2.39 -10.68 -5.76
N ALA A 52 1.29 -11.38 -6.06
CA ALA A 52 0.40 -11.95 -5.05
C ALA A 52 1.09 -13.07 -4.27
N LEU A 53 0.67 -13.22 -3.02
CA LEU A 53 1.12 -14.30 -2.15
C LEU A 53 0.44 -15.64 -2.50
N ALA A 54 -0.88 -15.62 -2.77
CA ALA A 54 -1.64 -16.83 -3.06
C ALA A 54 -2.95 -16.53 -3.81
N GLU A 55 -3.64 -17.61 -4.20
CA GLU A 55 -4.97 -17.59 -4.80
C GLU A 55 -6.10 -17.67 -3.75
N LYS A 56 -5.79 -17.98 -2.50
CA LYS A 56 -6.74 -18.11 -1.39
C LYS A 56 -6.60 -16.95 -0.40
N ALA A 57 -7.71 -16.35 -0.05
CA ALA A 57 -7.76 -15.21 0.85
C ALA A 57 -7.11 -15.48 2.21
N GLU A 58 -7.35 -16.67 2.76
CA GLU A 58 -6.82 -17.08 4.07
C GLU A 58 -5.29 -17.21 4.05
N GLU A 59 -4.72 -17.69 2.94
CA GLU A 59 -3.29 -17.80 2.78
C GLU A 59 -2.63 -16.42 2.63
N VAL A 60 -3.24 -15.53 1.83
CA VAL A 60 -2.78 -14.14 1.71
C VAL A 60 -2.86 -13.43 3.06
N ALA A 61 -3.95 -13.62 3.81
CA ALA A 61 -4.12 -13.05 5.15
C ALA A 61 -3.03 -13.56 6.11
N ARG A 62 -2.79 -14.88 6.13
CA ARG A 62 -1.83 -15.53 7.02
C ARG A 62 -0.39 -15.09 6.75
N LEU A 63 0.04 -15.17 5.50
CA LEU A 63 1.40 -14.80 5.09
C LEU A 63 1.61 -13.28 5.12
N GLY A 64 0.63 -12.52 4.63
CA GLY A 64 0.66 -11.06 4.63
C GLY A 64 0.77 -10.47 6.04
N THR A 65 0.01 -11.02 6.99
CA THR A 65 0.09 -10.63 8.41
C THR A 65 1.49 -10.90 9.00
N ALA A 66 2.08 -12.04 8.71
CA ALA A 66 3.42 -12.38 9.16
C ALA A 66 4.47 -11.41 8.60
N ILE A 67 4.37 -11.09 7.30
CA ILE A 67 5.25 -10.12 6.64
C ILE A 67 5.09 -8.73 7.27
N VAL A 68 3.87 -8.23 7.46
CA VAL A 68 3.61 -6.94 8.11
C VAL A 68 4.28 -6.86 9.48
N ARG A 69 4.05 -7.87 10.32
CA ARG A 69 4.65 -7.91 11.67
C ARG A 69 6.17 -7.94 11.63
N ALA A 70 6.75 -8.72 10.73
CA ALA A 70 8.19 -8.88 10.61
C ALA A 70 8.86 -7.59 10.11
N ILE A 71 8.33 -6.94 9.06
CA ILE A 71 8.83 -5.65 8.56
C ILE A 71 8.78 -4.60 9.68
N GLN A 72 7.65 -4.49 10.37
CA GLN A 72 7.45 -3.46 11.40
C GLN A 72 8.28 -3.72 12.68
N ALA A 73 8.58 -4.97 13.00
CA ALA A 73 9.48 -5.32 14.09
C ALA A 73 10.91 -4.86 13.86
N GLU A 74 11.36 -4.74 12.59
CA GLU A 74 12.67 -4.18 12.22
C GLU A 74 12.66 -2.63 12.20
N GLY A 75 11.50 -1.98 12.43
CA GLY A 75 11.38 -0.52 12.45
C GLY A 75 11.17 0.12 11.09
N VAL A 76 10.71 -0.64 10.09
CA VAL A 76 10.24 -0.13 8.80
C VAL A 76 8.71 -0.22 8.78
N ALA A 77 8.03 0.84 8.37
CA ALA A 77 6.58 0.83 8.22
C ALA A 77 6.18 -0.06 7.04
N ALA A 78 5.20 -0.95 7.25
CA ALA A 78 4.63 -1.77 6.19
C ALA A 78 3.42 -1.10 5.55
N CYS A 79 3.13 -1.44 4.28
CA CYS A 79 1.98 -0.97 3.53
C CYS A 79 1.22 -2.14 2.90
N GLY A 80 0.01 -2.40 3.39
CA GLY A 80 -0.88 -3.36 2.74
C GLY A 80 -1.51 -2.78 1.47
N LYS A 81 -1.44 -3.49 0.33
CA LYS A 81 -1.92 -2.96 -0.95
C LYS A 81 -2.46 -4.05 -1.88
N HIS A 82 -3.37 -3.71 -2.78
CA HIS A 82 -4.00 -2.43 -3.07
C HIS A 82 -5.50 -2.49 -2.71
N PHE A 83 -5.90 -1.76 -1.68
CA PHE A 83 -7.29 -1.79 -1.20
C PHE A 83 -8.27 -1.17 -2.23
N PRO A 84 -9.45 -1.78 -2.51
CA PRO A 84 -10.10 -2.89 -1.80
C PRO A 84 -9.78 -4.29 -2.36
N GLY A 85 -8.79 -4.45 -3.23
CA GLY A 85 -8.36 -5.68 -3.89
C GLY A 85 -8.26 -5.51 -5.40
N HIS A 86 -7.08 -5.75 -5.96
CA HIS A 86 -6.77 -5.60 -7.39
C HIS A 86 -6.50 -6.96 -8.08
N GLY A 87 -6.61 -8.07 -7.32
CA GLY A 87 -6.18 -9.38 -7.81
C GLY A 87 -7.08 -10.03 -8.86
N ASP A 88 -8.35 -9.58 -8.98
CA ASP A 88 -9.33 -10.15 -9.91
C ASP A 88 -9.56 -9.32 -11.18
N THR A 89 -8.83 -8.23 -11.36
CA THR A 89 -8.97 -7.38 -12.56
C THR A 89 -8.37 -8.05 -13.79
N SER A 90 -8.95 -7.78 -14.96
CA SER A 90 -8.48 -8.27 -16.27
C SER A 90 -7.67 -7.24 -17.05
N THR A 91 -7.58 -6.00 -16.56
CA THR A 91 -6.88 -4.89 -17.19
C THR A 91 -5.85 -4.28 -16.24
N ASP A 92 -4.86 -3.60 -16.84
CA ASP A 92 -3.77 -2.96 -16.11
C ASP A 92 -4.13 -1.50 -15.80
N SER A 93 -4.08 -1.12 -14.53
CA SER A 93 -4.32 0.26 -14.06
C SER A 93 -3.30 1.28 -14.57
N HIS A 94 -2.15 0.83 -15.10
CA HIS A 94 -1.23 1.69 -15.82
C HIS A 94 -1.70 2.04 -17.25
N VAL A 95 -2.70 1.34 -17.78
CA VAL A 95 -3.20 1.51 -19.14
C VAL A 95 -4.60 2.10 -19.16
N GLU A 96 -5.51 1.59 -18.32
CA GLU A 96 -6.89 2.03 -18.21
C GLU A 96 -7.45 1.78 -16.81
N LEU A 97 -8.68 2.23 -16.52
CA LEU A 97 -9.32 2.02 -15.23
C LEU A 97 -9.88 0.57 -15.14
N PRO A 98 -9.27 -0.30 -14.30
CA PRO A 98 -9.73 -1.68 -14.17
C PRO A 98 -11.07 -1.77 -13.42
N LEU A 99 -11.85 -2.78 -13.73
CA LEU A 99 -13.17 -3.03 -13.17
C LEU A 99 -13.17 -4.28 -12.27
N VAL A 100 -13.83 -4.19 -11.11
CA VAL A 100 -14.07 -5.30 -10.18
C VAL A 100 -15.58 -5.47 -10.00
N GLU A 101 -16.17 -6.46 -10.69
CA GLU A 101 -17.63 -6.66 -10.77
C GLU A 101 -18.16 -7.65 -9.73
N HIS A 102 -17.64 -7.61 -8.51
CA HIS A 102 -18.11 -8.51 -7.46
C HIS A 102 -19.17 -7.87 -6.56
N PRO A 103 -20.15 -8.67 -6.10
CA PRO A 103 -21.13 -8.19 -5.13
C PRO A 103 -20.46 -7.93 -3.76
N PRO A 104 -21.00 -7.00 -2.95
CA PRO A 104 -20.40 -6.60 -1.68
C PRO A 104 -20.12 -7.77 -0.73
N ASP A 105 -20.99 -8.78 -0.70
CA ASP A 105 -20.81 -9.96 0.16
C ASP A 105 -19.60 -10.81 -0.25
N ARG A 106 -19.32 -10.90 -1.55
CA ARG A 106 -18.09 -11.55 -2.04
C ARG A 106 -16.87 -10.76 -1.62
N LEU A 107 -16.86 -9.44 -1.86
CA LEU A 107 -15.76 -8.55 -1.49
C LEU A 107 -15.43 -8.67 0.01
N ARG A 108 -16.46 -8.70 0.87
CA ARG A 108 -16.28 -8.85 2.33
C ARG A 108 -15.68 -10.18 2.75
N ARG A 109 -16.02 -11.27 2.06
CA ARG A 109 -15.55 -12.61 2.41
C ARG A 109 -14.20 -12.96 1.80
N VAL A 110 -13.84 -12.36 0.68
CA VAL A 110 -12.63 -12.70 -0.07
C VAL A 110 -11.68 -11.53 -0.08
N GLU A 111 -11.96 -10.49 -0.86
CA GLU A 111 -11.01 -9.41 -1.14
C GLU A 111 -10.60 -8.62 0.12
N PHE A 112 -11.53 -8.42 1.07
CA PHE A 112 -11.24 -7.66 2.32
C PHE A 112 -10.59 -8.49 3.41
N LEU A 113 -10.59 -9.82 3.32
CA LEU A 113 -10.07 -10.68 4.39
C LEU A 113 -8.59 -10.42 4.70
N PRO A 114 -7.67 -10.33 3.71
CA PRO A 114 -6.27 -10.02 3.97
C PRO A 114 -6.06 -8.64 4.58
N PHE A 115 -6.85 -7.64 4.17
CA PHE A 115 -6.77 -6.29 4.73
C PHE A 115 -7.25 -6.24 6.18
N LYS A 116 -8.35 -6.92 6.52
CA LYS A 116 -8.82 -7.06 7.91
C LYS A 116 -7.74 -7.67 8.80
N ALA A 117 -7.13 -8.75 8.35
CA ALA A 117 -6.05 -9.41 9.08
C ALA A 117 -4.81 -8.50 9.25
N ALA A 118 -4.47 -7.71 8.22
CA ALA A 118 -3.38 -6.74 8.30
C ALA A 118 -3.71 -5.57 9.24
N ILE A 119 -4.96 -5.10 9.27
CA ILE A 119 -5.45 -4.07 10.21
C ILE A 119 -5.34 -4.58 11.64
N GLU A 120 -5.82 -5.78 11.93
CA GLU A 120 -5.68 -6.43 13.24
C GLU A 120 -4.22 -6.65 13.65
N ALA A 121 -3.32 -6.85 12.68
CA ALA A 121 -1.88 -6.93 12.90
C ALA A 121 -1.22 -5.56 13.12
N GLY A 122 -1.95 -4.46 13.00
CA GLY A 122 -1.45 -3.10 13.19
C GLY A 122 -0.59 -2.59 12.06
N VAL A 123 -0.97 -2.89 10.79
CA VAL A 123 -0.29 -2.37 9.60
C VAL A 123 -0.25 -0.84 9.62
N ALA A 124 0.91 -0.27 9.36
CA ALA A 124 1.14 1.18 9.50
C ALA A 124 0.44 1.99 8.42
N THR A 125 0.46 1.49 7.19
CA THR A 125 -0.16 2.18 6.05
C THR A 125 -0.95 1.20 5.18
N ILE A 126 -2.00 1.70 4.53
CA ILE A 126 -2.73 0.98 3.46
C ILE A 126 -2.77 1.87 2.23
N MET A 127 -2.46 1.30 1.08
CA MET A 127 -2.54 1.96 -0.22
C MET A 127 -3.83 1.55 -0.93
N THR A 128 -4.56 2.56 -1.44
CA THR A 128 -5.78 2.32 -2.22
C THR A 128 -5.47 2.05 -3.68
N ALA A 129 -6.29 1.24 -4.33
CA ALA A 129 -6.16 0.90 -5.74
C ALA A 129 -6.88 1.92 -6.65
N HIS A 130 -6.38 2.07 -7.88
CA HIS A 130 -7.11 2.73 -8.95
C HIS A 130 -7.97 1.71 -9.70
N VAL A 131 -9.03 1.25 -9.07
CA VAL A 131 -10.01 0.31 -9.63
C VAL A 131 -11.42 0.83 -9.43
N LEU A 132 -12.31 0.59 -10.39
CA LEU A 132 -13.73 0.86 -10.24
C LEU A 132 -14.42 -0.38 -9.67
N VAL A 133 -15.19 -0.20 -8.61
CA VAL A 133 -15.98 -1.27 -7.95
C VAL A 133 -17.43 -0.82 -7.91
N PRO A 134 -18.22 -1.07 -8.97
CA PRO A 134 -19.56 -0.50 -9.11
C PRO A 134 -20.52 -0.88 -7.99
N SER A 135 -20.36 -2.06 -7.40
CA SER A 135 -21.16 -2.49 -6.24
C SER A 135 -20.93 -1.68 -4.97
N LEU A 136 -19.82 -0.90 -4.89
CA LEU A 136 -19.50 -0.01 -3.79
C LEU A 136 -19.65 1.46 -4.19
N ASP A 137 -19.15 1.83 -5.37
CA ASP A 137 -19.28 3.17 -5.96
C ASP A 137 -19.26 3.05 -7.50
N GLU A 138 -20.36 3.41 -8.15
CA GLU A 138 -20.52 3.32 -9.60
C GLU A 138 -19.76 4.40 -10.38
N ARG A 139 -19.31 5.46 -9.68
CA ARG A 139 -18.86 6.71 -10.33
C ARG A 139 -17.38 6.98 -10.19
N ARG A 140 -16.77 6.50 -9.10
CA ARG A 140 -15.40 6.89 -8.76
C ARG A 140 -14.50 5.70 -8.55
N PRO A 141 -13.25 5.77 -9.04
CA PRO A 141 -12.23 4.80 -8.66
C PRO A 141 -12.09 4.72 -7.14
N ALA A 142 -11.73 3.57 -6.62
CA ALA A 142 -11.66 3.34 -5.18
C ALA A 142 -10.81 4.37 -4.44
N SER A 143 -9.67 4.78 -5.00
CA SER A 143 -8.78 5.80 -4.43
C SER A 143 -9.41 7.21 -4.32
N LEU A 144 -10.45 7.51 -5.09
CA LEU A 144 -11.15 8.79 -5.11
C LEU A 144 -12.58 8.70 -4.53
N SER A 145 -12.99 7.51 -4.06
CA SER A 145 -14.33 7.24 -3.53
C SER A 145 -14.37 7.39 -2.01
N ARG A 146 -15.14 8.36 -1.51
CA ARG A 146 -15.40 8.50 -0.08
C ARG A 146 -16.04 7.24 0.52
N ARG A 147 -16.93 6.59 -0.23
CA ARG A 147 -17.61 5.36 0.22
C ARG A 147 -16.60 4.24 0.49
N ILE A 148 -15.53 4.14 -0.33
CA ILE A 148 -14.53 3.07 -0.20
C ILE A 148 -13.44 3.47 0.79
N VAL A 149 -12.92 4.70 0.71
CA VAL A 149 -11.80 5.11 1.57
C VAL A 149 -12.28 5.46 2.97
N TYR A 150 -13.31 6.29 3.10
CA TYR A 150 -13.75 6.74 4.41
C TYR A 150 -14.78 5.76 5.01
N ASP A 151 -15.95 5.58 4.34
CA ASP A 151 -17.05 4.86 4.98
C ASP A 151 -16.71 3.38 5.16
N LEU A 152 -16.05 2.73 4.19
CA LEU A 152 -15.68 1.32 4.31
C LEU A 152 -14.35 1.12 5.06
N LEU A 153 -13.22 1.68 4.57
CA LEU A 153 -11.90 1.37 5.17
C LEU A 153 -11.73 2.04 6.53
N ARG A 154 -12.10 3.32 6.67
CA ARG A 154 -11.92 4.05 7.92
C ARG A 154 -12.95 3.66 8.97
N GLU A 155 -14.27 3.71 8.62
CA GLU A 155 -15.35 3.53 9.59
C GLU A 155 -15.72 2.05 9.77
N GLU A 156 -16.07 1.31 8.68
CA GLU A 156 -16.53 -0.09 8.80
C GLU A 156 -15.39 -1.03 9.22
N LEU A 157 -14.20 -0.90 8.62
CA LEU A 157 -13.04 -1.73 8.94
C LEU A 157 -12.19 -1.16 10.09
N HIS A 158 -12.56 -0.02 10.66
CA HIS A 158 -11.89 0.64 11.80
C HIS A 158 -10.38 0.86 11.61
N TYR A 159 -9.96 1.19 10.39
CA TYR A 159 -8.54 1.42 10.14
C TYR A 159 -8.11 2.83 10.55
N ASP A 160 -7.24 2.96 11.55
CA ASP A 160 -6.74 4.25 12.05
C ASP A 160 -5.26 4.55 11.68
N GLY A 161 -4.65 3.75 10.80
CA GLY A 161 -3.35 4.04 10.21
C GLY A 161 -3.42 5.03 9.04
N VAL A 162 -2.28 5.27 8.38
CA VAL A 162 -2.19 6.18 7.24
C VAL A 162 -2.75 5.51 5.98
N ILE A 163 -3.69 6.17 5.30
CA ILE A 163 -4.19 5.75 3.99
C ILE A 163 -3.51 6.57 2.91
N LEU A 164 -2.88 5.90 1.95
CA LEU A 164 -2.23 6.50 0.78
C LEU A 164 -3.04 6.21 -0.48
N SER A 165 -3.10 7.14 -1.41
CA SER A 165 -3.51 6.79 -2.78
C SER A 165 -2.44 5.93 -3.43
N ASP A 166 -2.78 5.19 -4.50
CA ASP A 166 -1.76 4.80 -5.49
C ASP A 166 -1.33 6.03 -6.29
N ASP A 167 -0.36 5.88 -7.18
CA ASP A 167 0.20 6.98 -7.96
C ASP A 167 -0.86 7.63 -8.87
N LEU A 168 -1.18 8.89 -8.57
CA LEU A 168 -2.21 9.65 -9.28
C LEU A 168 -1.85 9.98 -10.74
N GLU A 169 -0.62 9.73 -11.16
CA GLU A 169 -0.17 9.87 -12.53
C GLU A 169 -0.45 8.63 -13.39
N MET A 170 -0.91 7.52 -12.78
CA MET A 170 -1.33 6.33 -13.53
C MET A 170 -2.52 6.64 -14.43
N LYS A 171 -2.55 6.06 -15.63
CA LYS A 171 -3.59 6.34 -16.64
C LYS A 171 -5.01 6.05 -16.16
N ALA A 172 -5.19 5.09 -15.27
CA ALA A 172 -6.48 4.83 -14.62
C ALA A 172 -7.09 6.09 -13.97
N ILE A 173 -6.28 7.06 -13.60
CA ILE A 173 -6.71 8.35 -13.05
C ILE A 173 -6.43 9.48 -14.04
N ALA A 174 -5.21 9.58 -14.56
CA ALA A 174 -4.78 10.72 -15.38
C ALA A 174 -5.54 10.84 -16.72
N ALA A 175 -6.23 9.81 -17.17
CA ALA A 175 -7.09 9.87 -18.35
C ALA A 175 -8.36 10.72 -18.14
N GLU A 176 -8.86 10.82 -16.91
CA GLU A 176 -10.11 11.54 -16.60
C GLU A 176 -9.89 12.74 -15.67
N TYR A 177 -8.84 12.71 -14.85
CA TYR A 177 -8.58 13.71 -13.82
C TYR A 177 -7.21 14.34 -14.01
N GLN A 178 -7.13 15.68 -13.95
CA GLN A 178 -5.85 16.34 -13.76
C GLN A 178 -5.27 15.97 -12.39
N VAL A 179 -3.97 15.68 -12.31
CA VAL A 179 -3.31 15.23 -11.07
C VAL A 179 -3.58 16.14 -9.85
N PRO A 180 -3.54 17.50 -9.98
CA PRO A 180 -3.89 18.38 -8.88
C PRO A 180 -5.33 18.19 -8.37
N ALA A 181 -6.28 18.02 -9.28
CA ALA A 181 -7.68 17.76 -8.92
C ALA A 181 -7.87 16.38 -8.29
N ALA A 182 -7.18 15.36 -8.82
CA ALA A 182 -7.18 14.01 -8.24
C ALA A 182 -6.61 14.00 -6.82
N ALA A 183 -5.56 14.78 -6.54
CA ALA A 183 -5.00 14.92 -5.20
C ALA A 183 -6.03 15.48 -4.21
N VAL A 184 -6.76 16.53 -4.58
CA VAL A 184 -7.85 17.08 -3.76
C VAL A 184 -8.95 16.05 -3.53
N LEU A 185 -9.35 15.32 -4.58
CA LEU A 185 -10.39 14.29 -4.47
C LEU A 185 -9.94 13.13 -3.57
N ALA A 186 -8.69 12.66 -3.67
CA ALA A 186 -8.16 11.58 -2.84
C ALA A 186 -8.16 11.97 -1.36
N ILE A 187 -7.67 13.17 -1.01
CA ILE A 187 -7.68 13.66 0.37
C ILE A 187 -9.11 13.86 0.87
N HIS A 188 -9.98 14.41 0.03
CA HIS A 188 -11.41 14.55 0.38
C HIS A 188 -12.10 13.20 0.57
N ALA A 189 -11.74 12.18 -0.22
CA ALA A 189 -12.25 10.82 -0.08
C ALA A 189 -11.84 10.14 1.23
N GLY A 190 -10.75 10.59 1.88
CA GLY A 190 -10.28 10.06 3.15
C GLY A 190 -8.84 9.55 3.14
N CYS A 191 -8.12 9.65 2.01
CA CYS A 191 -6.68 9.39 1.98
C CYS A 191 -5.96 10.44 2.84
N ASP A 192 -4.91 10.01 3.53
CA ASP A 192 -4.06 10.89 4.33
C ASP A 192 -2.86 11.41 3.56
N GLY A 193 -2.52 10.75 2.45
CA GLY A 193 -1.47 11.17 1.52
C GLY A 193 -1.81 10.80 0.08
N ALA A 194 -1.33 11.62 -0.86
CA ALA A 194 -1.42 11.40 -2.30
C ALA A 194 -0.03 11.10 -2.86
N LEU A 195 0.09 10.06 -3.70
CA LEU A 195 1.35 9.73 -4.36
C LEU A 195 1.39 10.37 -5.75
N ILE A 196 2.53 10.98 -6.08
CA ILE A 196 2.87 11.57 -7.38
C ILE A 196 4.32 11.20 -7.64
N CYS A 197 4.57 10.22 -8.51
CA CYS A 197 5.82 9.46 -8.54
C CYS A 197 6.75 9.81 -9.70
N SER A 198 6.31 10.58 -10.72
CA SER A 198 7.13 10.91 -11.90
C SER A 198 8.39 11.72 -11.60
N GLY A 199 8.46 12.38 -10.44
CA GLY A 199 9.53 13.32 -10.12
C GLY A 199 9.38 14.69 -10.81
N ASP A 200 8.28 14.96 -11.51
CA ASP A 200 7.97 16.29 -12.03
C ASP A 200 7.57 17.23 -10.91
N HIS A 201 8.49 18.09 -10.52
CA HIS A 201 8.28 19.07 -9.45
C HIS A 201 7.16 20.07 -9.78
N ALA A 202 6.90 20.38 -11.04
CA ALA A 202 5.80 21.27 -11.40
C ALA A 202 4.44 20.65 -11.10
N THR A 203 4.25 19.38 -11.44
CA THR A 203 3.04 18.62 -11.11
C THR A 203 2.86 18.47 -9.60
N GLN A 204 3.93 18.15 -8.87
CA GLN A 204 3.89 18.02 -7.40
C GLN A 204 3.54 19.36 -6.73
N HIS A 205 4.13 20.47 -7.20
CA HIS A 205 3.82 21.81 -6.70
C HIS A 205 2.38 22.22 -6.99
N ALA A 206 1.91 22.00 -8.23
CA ALA A 206 0.52 22.27 -8.59
C ALA A 206 -0.49 21.47 -7.77
N ALA A 207 -0.18 20.23 -7.44
CA ALA A 207 -1.04 19.42 -6.57
C ALA A 207 -1.07 19.98 -5.14
N LEU A 208 0.05 20.42 -4.59
CA LEU A 208 0.10 21.06 -3.27
C LEU A 208 -0.70 22.38 -3.26
N GLU A 209 -0.53 23.24 -4.27
CA GLU A 209 -1.31 24.47 -4.39
C GLU A 209 -2.80 24.20 -4.52
N ALA A 210 -3.20 23.18 -5.29
CA ALA A 210 -4.60 22.79 -5.42
C ALA A 210 -5.22 22.36 -4.06
N LEU A 211 -4.45 21.69 -3.21
CA LEU A 211 -4.88 21.34 -1.84
C LEU A 211 -5.04 22.58 -0.97
N VAL A 212 -4.10 23.54 -1.03
CA VAL A 212 -4.18 24.80 -0.29
C VAL A 212 -5.43 25.58 -0.71
N HIS A 213 -5.62 25.80 -2.00
CA HIS A 213 -6.80 26.49 -2.52
C HIS A 213 -8.10 25.75 -2.21
N ALA A 214 -8.10 24.42 -2.20
CA ALA A 214 -9.29 23.66 -1.83
C ALA A 214 -9.69 23.89 -0.37
N VAL A 215 -8.72 24.12 0.52
CA VAL A 215 -8.98 24.49 1.92
C VAL A 215 -9.45 25.94 2.02
N GLU A 216 -8.80 26.88 1.34
CA GLU A 216 -9.17 28.31 1.31
C GLU A 216 -10.58 28.52 0.77
N ASP A 217 -10.98 27.75 -0.24
CA ASP A 217 -12.32 27.78 -0.87
C ASP A 217 -13.35 26.92 -0.10
N GLU A 218 -13.03 26.38 1.06
CA GLU A 218 -13.88 25.51 1.87
C GLU A 218 -14.36 24.22 1.16
N ARG A 219 -13.73 23.83 0.03
CA ARG A 219 -14.00 22.58 -0.69
C ARG A 219 -13.38 21.36 0.01
N LEU A 220 -12.30 21.57 0.76
CA LEU A 220 -11.67 20.57 1.60
C LEU A 220 -11.65 21.08 3.05
N PRO A 221 -12.42 20.45 3.97
CA PRO A 221 -12.44 20.89 5.37
C PRO A 221 -11.05 20.84 6.00
N ILE A 222 -10.64 21.91 6.68
CA ILE A 222 -9.34 21.97 7.36
C ILE A 222 -9.15 20.82 8.36
N GLY A 223 -10.21 20.42 9.06
CA GLY A 223 -10.21 19.29 9.99
C GLY A 223 -9.82 17.96 9.31
N ARG A 224 -10.10 17.79 8.00
CA ARG A 224 -9.65 16.60 7.25
C ARG A 224 -8.12 16.59 7.09
N VAL A 225 -7.54 17.76 6.83
CA VAL A 225 -6.08 17.92 6.70
C VAL A 225 -5.40 17.69 8.05
N GLU A 226 -5.93 18.30 9.12
CA GLU A 226 -5.42 18.11 10.47
C GLU A 226 -5.45 16.63 10.91
N ASP A 227 -6.52 15.93 10.58
CA ASP A 227 -6.69 14.50 10.86
C ASP A 227 -5.67 13.64 10.11
N ALA A 228 -5.40 13.93 8.83
CA ALA A 228 -4.34 13.30 8.06
C ALA A 228 -2.96 13.53 8.71
N LEU A 229 -2.65 14.78 9.08
CA LEU A 229 -1.40 15.14 9.72
C LEU A 229 -1.20 14.43 11.06
N LYS A 230 -2.25 14.24 11.86
CA LYS A 230 -2.18 13.47 13.11
C LYS A 230 -1.74 12.03 12.86
N ARG A 231 -2.29 11.37 11.83
CA ARG A 231 -1.89 9.99 11.48
C ARG A 231 -0.46 9.92 10.97
N HIS A 232 -0.06 10.85 10.11
CA HIS A 232 1.34 10.94 9.66
C HIS A 232 2.32 11.17 10.83
N ARG A 233 1.99 12.03 11.79
CA ARG A 233 2.81 12.25 12.98
C ARG A 233 2.97 10.98 13.80
N ARG A 234 1.87 10.27 14.10
CA ARG A 234 1.91 8.99 14.83
C ARG A 234 2.77 7.93 14.10
N ALA A 235 2.64 7.84 12.78
CA ALA A 235 3.46 6.93 11.99
C ALA A 235 4.95 7.32 12.06
N LYS A 236 5.27 8.61 11.92
CA LYS A 236 6.64 9.12 12.05
C LYS A 236 7.20 8.89 13.45
N GLU A 237 6.45 9.15 14.49
CA GLU A 237 6.86 8.90 15.89
C GLU A 237 7.17 7.41 16.11
N ARG A 238 6.41 6.51 15.51
CA ARG A 238 6.64 5.06 15.64
C ARG A 238 7.87 4.57 14.88
N PHE A 239 8.11 5.06 13.67
CA PHE A 239 9.12 4.52 12.75
C PHE A 239 10.35 5.41 12.56
N LEU A 240 10.32 6.68 13.01
CA LEU A 240 11.43 7.62 12.94
C LEU A 240 11.93 8.05 14.32
N ALA A 241 11.51 7.39 15.40
CA ALA A 241 11.90 7.74 16.78
C ALA A 241 13.42 7.62 17.05
N GLN A 242 14.13 6.80 16.29
CA GLN A 242 15.57 6.79 16.30
C GLN A 242 16.08 7.79 15.25
N PRO A 243 17.03 8.70 15.62
CA PRO A 243 17.59 9.62 14.66
C PRO A 243 18.22 8.80 13.52
N VAL A 244 17.62 8.89 12.33
CA VAL A 244 18.29 8.47 11.12
C VAL A 244 19.58 9.29 11.07
N SER A 245 20.73 8.62 11.12
CA SER A 245 22.01 9.32 11.07
C SER A 245 21.99 10.28 9.88
N ALA A 246 22.22 11.56 10.13
CA ALA A 246 22.31 12.57 9.08
C ALA A 246 23.50 12.32 8.13
N ARG A 247 24.36 11.34 8.45
CA ARG A 247 25.43 10.87 7.58
C ARG A 247 24.99 9.59 6.87
N PRO A 248 25.17 9.51 5.55
CA PRO A 248 24.99 8.24 4.86
C PRO A 248 25.88 7.18 5.54
N PRO A 249 25.42 5.93 5.63
CA PRO A 249 26.24 4.87 6.20
C PRO A 249 27.57 4.80 5.44
N ASP A 250 28.67 4.60 6.16
CA ASP A 250 29.96 4.39 5.53
C ASP A 250 29.87 3.15 4.60
N GLY A 251 30.56 3.20 3.48
CA GLY A 251 30.47 2.13 2.46
C GLY A 251 30.89 0.75 2.97
N ARG A 252 31.64 0.66 4.08
CA ARG A 252 31.99 -0.61 4.74
C ARG A 252 30.80 -1.13 5.54
N ALA A 253 30.13 -0.28 6.31
CA ALA A 253 28.94 -0.63 7.08
C ALA A 253 27.81 -1.06 6.15
N LEU A 254 27.62 -0.36 5.01
CA LEU A 254 26.61 -0.70 4.03
C LEU A 254 26.89 -2.06 3.37
N ARG A 255 28.12 -2.34 2.95
CA ARG A 255 28.51 -3.66 2.41
C ARG A 255 28.32 -4.80 3.42
N ALA A 256 28.47 -4.52 4.72
CA ALA A 256 28.25 -5.50 5.77
C ALA A 256 26.76 -5.75 6.07
N ALA A 257 25.89 -4.80 5.72
CA ALA A 257 24.45 -4.91 5.95
C ALA A 257 23.70 -5.55 4.77
N LEU A 258 24.11 -5.26 3.53
CA LEU A 258 23.45 -5.72 2.31
C LEU A 258 23.96 -7.09 1.84
N GLY A 259 23.06 -7.93 1.36
CA GLY A 259 23.41 -9.21 0.73
C GLY A 259 24.19 -10.16 1.62
N ARG A 260 23.92 -10.16 2.94
CA ARG A 260 24.55 -11.09 3.89
C ARG A 260 24.30 -12.55 3.48
N ASP A 261 25.22 -13.46 3.86
CA ASP A 261 25.08 -14.88 3.55
C ASP A 261 23.74 -15.46 4.03
N GLU A 262 23.28 -15.02 5.19
CA GLU A 262 21.96 -15.39 5.72
C GLU A 262 20.80 -14.93 4.81
N HIS A 263 20.90 -13.72 4.23
CA HIS A 263 19.87 -13.18 3.33
C HIS A 263 19.90 -13.91 1.98
N ARG A 264 21.10 -14.25 1.48
CA ARG A 264 21.24 -15.07 0.27
C ARG A 264 20.68 -16.47 0.46
N ALA A 265 20.95 -17.10 1.60
CA ALA A 265 20.41 -18.42 1.91
C ALA A 265 18.86 -18.43 1.95
N ILE A 266 18.23 -17.34 2.41
CA ILE A 266 16.77 -17.20 2.35
C ILE A 266 16.29 -17.15 0.89
N ALA A 267 16.96 -16.37 0.04
CA ALA A 267 16.63 -16.29 -1.38
C ALA A 267 16.79 -17.63 -2.10
N GLU A 268 17.87 -18.39 -1.80
CA GLU A 268 18.09 -19.73 -2.31
C GLU A 268 17.03 -20.73 -1.84
N GLU A 269 16.59 -20.63 -0.56
CA GLU A 269 15.50 -21.44 -0.03
C GLU A 269 14.20 -21.13 -0.76
N MET A 270 13.88 -19.83 -0.98
CA MET A 270 12.71 -19.41 -1.75
C MET A 270 12.76 -19.91 -3.19
N ALA A 271 13.93 -19.92 -3.82
CA ALA A 271 14.09 -20.38 -5.21
C ALA A 271 13.71 -21.84 -5.44
N ARG A 272 13.62 -22.66 -4.40
CA ARG A 272 13.14 -24.07 -4.49
C ARG A 272 11.64 -24.14 -4.80
N PHE A 273 10.93 -23.04 -4.71
CA PHE A 273 9.49 -22.91 -4.97
C PHE A 273 9.19 -22.08 -6.23
N LEU A 274 10.15 -21.90 -7.14
CA LEU A 274 9.96 -21.23 -8.43
C LEU A 274 9.11 -22.03 -9.41
#